data_d9786c37904173dc83ac842de5383e79
#
_entry.id   d9786c37904173dc83ac842de5383e79
#
_cell.length_a   1.000
_cell.length_b   1.000
_cell.length_c   1.000
_cell.angle_alpha   90.00
_cell.angle_beta   90.00
_cell.angle_gamma   90.00
#
_symmetry.space_group_name_H-M   'P 1'
#
loop_
_entity.id
_entity.type
_entity.pdbx_description
1 polymer ?
#
loop_
_entity_poly.entity_id
_entity_poly.type
_entity_poly.pdbx_seq_one_letter_code
_entity_poly.pdbx_strand_id
1 'polypeptide(L)'
;SKILGPGLRLGWMLVPEHIYKKCELIKQSMDACSPSFSQVIADKFIRNGYIYEYTENVRQEYKKRGLAMIEALEKYLPDYVSFEKPRGG
;
A
#
# COMPACT_ATOMS: atom_id res chain seq x y z
N SER A 1 -1.67 -0.31 -4.05
CA SER A 1 -2.87 -0.01 -3.25
C SER A 1 -2.56 0.75 -1.96
N LYS A 2 -1.38 0.54 -1.37
CA LYS A 2 -1.02 1.17 -0.07
C LYS A 2 -0.26 2.49 -0.22
N ILE A 3 0.25 2.78 -1.40
CA ILE A 3 0.98 4.02 -1.70
C ILE A 3 0.07 4.97 -2.48
N LEU A 4 -0.32 4.61 -3.70
CA LEU A 4 -1.11 5.47 -4.59
C LEU A 4 -2.62 5.33 -4.46
N GLY A 5 -3.09 4.42 -3.61
CA GLY A 5 -4.50 4.16 -3.40
C GLY A 5 -5.00 2.87 -4.04
N PRO A 6 -6.11 2.32 -3.50
CA PRO A 6 -6.63 1.00 -3.91
C PRO A 6 -7.30 1.02 -5.29
N GLY A 7 -7.76 2.17 -5.77
CA GLY A 7 -8.49 2.30 -7.03
C GLY A 7 -7.64 2.00 -8.27
N LEU A 8 -6.32 2.17 -8.23
CA LEU A 8 -5.44 1.85 -9.34
C LEU A 8 -5.27 0.35 -9.59
N ARG A 9 -5.63 -0.50 -8.63
CA ARG A 9 -5.49 -1.95 -8.71
C ARG A 9 -4.11 -2.43 -9.16
N LEU A 10 -3.08 -1.73 -8.72
CA LEU A 10 -1.69 -1.99 -9.08
C LEU A 10 -0.90 -2.45 -7.86
N GLY A 11 -0.16 -3.54 -8.04
CA GLY A 11 0.84 -4.05 -7.11
C GLY A 11 2.07 -4.50 -7.89
N TRP A 12 3.19 -4.59 -7.22
CA TRP A 12 4.44 -5.05 -7.83
C TRP A 12 5.26 -5.85 -6.82
N MET A 13 6.10 -6.69 -7.34
CA MET A 13 7.06 -7.46 -6.55
C MET A 13 8.41 -7.53 -7.27
N LEU A 14 9.47 -7.55 -6.49
CA LEU A 14 10.82 -7.81 -6.98
C LEU A 14 11.23 -9.20 -6.47
N VAL A 15 11.42 -10.12 -7.37
CA VAL A 15 11.68 -11.53 -7.03
C VAL A 15 12.79 -12.12 -7.89
N PRO A 16 13.48 -13.18 -7.42
CA PRO A 16 14.44 -13.92 -8.23
C PRO A 16 13.82 -14.49 -9.51
N GLU A 17 14.63 -14.69 -10.55
CA GLU A 17 14.15 -15.11 -11.88
C GLU A 17 13.33 -16.40 -11.88
N HIS A 18 13.72 -17.39 -11.08
CA HIS A 18 13.00 -18.66 -11.01
C HIS A 18 11.59 -18.53 -10.41
N ILE A 19 11.38 -17.54 -9.54
CA ILE A 19 10.05 -17.19 -9.01
C ILE A 19 9.29 -16.34 -10.03
N TYR A 20 9.96 -15.38 -10.68
CA TYR A 20 9.38 -14.52 -11.69
C TYR A 20 8.67 -15.33 -12.79
N LYS A 21 9.36 -16.32 -13.39
CA LYS A 21 8.79 -17.16 -14.45
C LYS A 21 7.50 -17.89 -14.03
N LYS A 22 7.45 -18.34 -12.77
CA LYS A 22 6.25 -18.99 -12.23
C LYS A 22 5.11 -17.98 -12.01
N CYS A 23 5.44 -16.81 -11.48
CA CYS A 23 4.47 -15.74 -11.28
C CYS A 23 3.88 -15.23 -12.61
N GLU A 24 4.71 -15.12 -13.66
CA GLU A 24 4.28 -14.74 -15.00
C GLU A 24 3.24 -15.71 -15.57
N LEU A 25 3.49 -17.01 -15.49
CA LEU A 25 2.54 -18.04 -15.94
C LEU A 25 1.21 -18.01 -15.15
N ILE A 26 1.30 -17.85 -13.83
CA ILE A 26 0.11 -17.73 -12.98
C ILE A 26 -0.65 -16.46 -13.34
N LYS A 27 0.03 -15.33 -13.52
CA LYS A 27 -0.57 -14.06 -13.88
C LYS A 27 -1.34 -14.13 -15.19
N GLN A 28 -0.76 -14.78 -16.22
CA GLN A 28 -1.44 -14.99 -17.51
C GLN A 28 -2.73 -15.79 -17.38
N SER A 29 -2.77 -16.77 -16.48
CA SER A 29 -3.99 -17.57 -16.25
C SER A 29 -5.03 -16.90 -15.36
N MET A 30 -4.62 -15.93 -14.51
CA MET A 30 -5.53 -15.24 -13.59
C MET A 30 -6.27 -14.06 -14.25
N ASP A 31 -5.55 -13.15 -14.89
CA ASP A 31 -6.12 -11.91 -15.43
C ASP A 31 -5.40 -11.38 -16.68
N ALA A 32 -4.53 -12.17 -17.26
CA ALA A 32 -3.67 -11.83 -18.40
C ALA A 32 -2.68 -10.69 -18.12
N CYS A 33 -3.15 -9.52 -17.66
CA CYS A 33 -2.28 -8.37 -17.31
C CYS A 33 -2.98 -7.39 -16.39
N SER A 34 -2.19 -6.59 -15.67
CA SER A 34 -2.71 -5.44 -14.96
C SER A 34 -3.10 -4.32 -15.93
N PRO A 35 -4.08 -3.44 -15.58
CA PRO A 35 -4.52 -2.37 -16.47
C PRO A 35 -3.36 -1.47 -16.91
N SER A 36 -3.11 -1.36 -18.21
CA SER A 36 -2.01 -0.56 -18.77
C SER A 36 -2.10 0.92 -18.40
N PHE A 37 -3.30 1.46 -18.33
CA PHE A 37 -3.54 2.84 -17.93
C PHE A 37 -3.02 3.13 -16.51
N SER A 38 -3.33 2.25 -15.55
CA SER A 38 -2.82 2.36 -14.17
C SER A 38 -1.29 2.28 -14.11
N GLN A 39 -0.67 1.43 -14.95
CA GLN A 39 0.78 1.32 -15.03
C GLN A 39 1.43 2.60 -15.57
N VAL A 40 0.87 3.19 -16.62
CA VAL A 40 1.37 4.46 -17.19
C VAL A 40 1.25 5.62 -16.20
N ILE A 41 0.13 5.70 -15.46
CA ILE A 41 -0.03 6.71 -14.41
C ILE A 41 1.03 6.53 -13.32
N ALA A 42 1.20 5.32 -12.81
CA ALA A 42 2.18 5.03 -11.77
C ALA A 42 3.62 5.32 -12.24
N ASP A 43 3.98 4.91 -13.46
CA ASP A 43 5.29 5.18 -14.04
C ASP A 43 5.59 6.67 -14.13
N LYS A 44 4.68 7.46 -14.68
CA LYS A 44 4.83 8.91 -14.76
C LYS A 44 4.92 9.57 -13.39
N PHE A 45 4.10 9.13 -12.44
CA PHE A 45 4.10 9.66 -11.08
C PHE A 45 5.45 9.42 -10.37
N ILE A 46 6.02 8.23 -10.56
CA ILE A 46 7.32 7.87 -9.99
C ILE A 46 8.46 8.61 -10.70
N ARG A 47 8.50 8.59 -12.03
CA ARG A 47 9.57 9.22 -12.83
C ARG A 47 9.64 10.72 -12.65
N ASN A 48 8.52 11.38 -12.46
CA ASN A 48 8.46 12.82 -12.20
C ASN A 48 8.80 13.19 -10.74
N GLY A 49 9.07 12.20 -9.89
CA GLY A 49 9.44 12.42 -8.49
C GLY A 49 8.28 12.77 -7.56
N TYR A 50 7.05 12.85 -8.04
CA TYR A 50 5.87 13.20 -7.23
C TYR A 50 5.61 12.22 -6.08
N ILE A 51 6.11 11.01 -6.19
CA ILE A 51 5.94 9.98 -5.16
C ILE A 51 6.56 10.40 -3.83
N TYR A 52 7.65 11.14 -3.82
CA TYR A 52 8.36 11.52 -2.59
C TYR A 52 7.55 12.51 -1.74
N GLU A 53 7.09 13.59 -2.35
CA GLU A 53 6.23 14.57 -1.68
C GLU A 53 4.90 13.94 -1.25
N TYR A 54 4.30 13.18 -2.14
CA TYR A 54 3.04 12.49 -1.86
C TYR A 54 3.14 11.53 -0.69
N THR A 55 4.17 10.70 -0.64
CA THR A 55 4.33 9.72 0.46
C THR A 55 4.59 10.42 1.79
N GLU A 56 5.31 11.54 1.81
CA GLU A 56 5.51 12.30 3.03
C GLU A 56 4.20 12.90 3.55
N ASN A 57 3.39 13.48 2.67
CA ASN A 57 2.08 14.00 3.02
C ASN A 57 1.14 12.90 3.55
N VAL A 58 1.12 11.74 2.89
CA VAL A 58 0.34 10.57 3.33
C VAL A 58 0.81 10.04 4.68
N ARG A 59 2.11 10.00 4.93
CA ARG A 59 2.67 9.58 6.23
C ARG A 59 2.21 10.49 7.37
N GLN A 60 2.22 11.81 7.16
CA GLN A 60 1.76 12.77 8.16
C GLN A 60 0.26 12.58 8.45
N GLU A 61 -0.55 12.42 7.42
CA GLU A 61 -1.98 12.19 7.58
C GLU A 61 -2.28 10.84 8.27
N TYR A 62 -1.58 9.77 7.90
CA TYR A 62 -1.77 8.47 8.54
C TYR A 62 -1.30 8.46 9.99
N LYS A 63 -0.21 9.15 10.31
CA LYS A 63 0.24 9.33 11.70
C LYS A 63 -0.84 10.00 12.54
N LYS A 64 -1.44 11.07 12.04
CA LYS A 64 -2.53 11.78 12.71
C LYS A 64 -3.74 10.88 12.96
N ARG A 65 -4.18 10.15 11.93
CA ARG A 65 -5.30 9.21 12.04
C ARG A 65 -4.99 8.04 12.95
N GLY A 66 -3.78 7.50 12.89
CA GLY A 66 -3.32 6.43 13.76
C GLY A 66 -3.32 6.82 15.23
N LEU A 67 -2.83 8.02 15.55
CA LEU A 67 -2.88 8.55 16.93
C LEU A 67 -4.31 8.72 17.43
N ALA A 68 -5.20 9.28 16.62
CA ALA A 68 -6.61 9.42 16.98
C ALA A 68 -7.29 8.06 17.22
N MET A 69 -6.95 7.03 16.43
CA MET A 69 -7.44 5.68 16.63
C MET A 69 -6.91 5.07 17.95
N ILE A 70 -5.62 5.23 18.24
CA ILE A 70 -5.01 4.74 19.48
C ILE A 70 -5.68 5.38 20.71
N GLU A 71 -5.84 6.69 20.68
CA GLU A 71 -6.53 7.43 21.76
C GLU A 71 -7.98 6.94 21.96
N ALA A 72 -8.69 6.70 20.87
CA ALA A 72 -10.05 6.16 20.94
C ALA A 72 -10.08 4.73 21.51
N LEU A 73 -9.14 3.88 21.11
CA LEU A 73 -9.04 2.52 21.65
C LEU A 73 -8.69 2.53 23.12
N GLU A 74 -7.75 3.35 23.57
CA GLU A 74 -7.39 3.49 24.98
C GLU A 74 -8.58 4.01 25.84
N LYS A 75 -9.42 4.84 25.26
CA LYS A 75 -10.56 5.42 25.98
C LYS A 75 -11.79 4.51 26.06
N TYR A 76 -12.04 3.72 25.00
CA TYR A 76 -13.32 3.03 24.85
C TYR A 76 -13.21 1.50 24.89
N LEU A 77 -12.00 0.93 24.80
CA LEU A 77 -11.85 -0.52 24.93
C LEU A 77 -12.07 -0.95 26.39
N PRO A 78 -12.76 -2.08 26.61
CA PRO A 78 -12.87 -2.66 27.95
C PRO A 78 -11.52 -3.14 28.49
N ASP A 79 -11.34 -3.12 29.82
CA ASP A 79 -10.09 -3.50 30.49
C ASP A 79 -9.57 -4.92 30.19
N TYR A 80 -10.47 -5.82 29.77
CA TYR A 80 -10.10 -7.19 29.39
C TYR A 80 -9.58 -7.33 27.94
N VAL A 81 -9.54 -6.23 27.18
CA VAL A 81 -9.01 -6.22 25.82
C VAL A 81 -7.67 -5.49 25.80
N SER A 82 -6.64 -6.17 25.30
CA SER A 82 -5.33 -5.59 25.07
C SER A 82 -5.04 -5.46 23.57
N PHE A 83 -4.29 -4.45 23.18
CA PHE A 83 -3.83 -4.26 21.81
C PHE A 83 -2.40 -3.74 21.78
N GLU A 84 -1.67 -4.05 20.72
CA GLU A 84 -0.36 -3.46 20.48
C GLU A 84 -0.49 -2.18 19.65
N LYS A 85 0.22 -1.12 20.08
CA LYS A 85 0.24 0.13 19.32
C LYS A 85 0.99 -0.08 17.99
N PRO A 86 0.37 0.18 16.83
CA PRO A 86 1.03 0.03 15.56
C PRO A 86 2.19 1.04 15.42
N ARG A 87 3.31 0.59 14.86
CA ARG A 87 4.49 1.42 14.61
C ARG A 87 4.54 1.99 13.19
N GLY A 88 3.59 1.62 12.37
CA GLY A 88 3.46 2.00 10.98
C GLY A 88 2.43 1.13 10.26
N GLY A 89 2.31 1.27 8.94
CA GLY A 89 1.40 0.48 8.12
C GLY A 89 0.99 1.18 6.88
#